data_c0057634a729f4d4fa75fbc9ab880ebb
#
_entry.id   c0057634a729f4d4fa75fbc9ab880ebb
#
_cell.length_a   1.000
_cell.length_b   1.000
_cell.length_c   1.000
_cell.angle_alpha   90.00
_cell.angle_beta   90.00
_cell.angle_gamma   90.00
#
_symmetry.space_group_name_H-M   'P 1'
#
loop_
_entity.id
_entity.type
_entity.pdbx_description
1 polymer ?
#
loop_
_entity_poly.entity_id
_entity_poly.type
_entity_poly.pdbx_seq_one_letter_code
_entity_poly.pdbx_strand_id
1 'polypeptide(L)'
;IDTSHRFLYGHRFWPQVKAAVAARAEGGEAGAIADEIRGIAKQVAADAKTKESLTLGIAAVGLMTMVQVGPDAFKAAPGIAAKPSGLMAKSPESIVAERAKDDSQGIFGFLKTVDKEFSVVRDEYSGGRFKVINEEEIASASQKDHSQDWQSMDERCWDGPVPIECTSASCGTCWVGVLGGAEKLSEPSARERKAMRVFGYNQPEGDRPFIRLACQAKATGNVTIVVPPWNAVFGKKVRQNVEEAELEPVTTSAKKLRETIASAVSGE
;
A
#
# COMPACT_ATOMS: atom_id res chain seq x y z
N ILE A 1 -1.68 4.43 14.79
CA ILE A 1 -0.98 5.64 14.36
C ILE A 1 0.53 5.42 14.41
N ASP A 2 1.10 5.17 15.56
CA ASP A 2 2.56 5.01 15.68
C ASP A 2 3.14 3.78 14.97
N THR A 3 2.34 2.82 14.56
CA THR A 3 2.78 1.72 13.69
C THR A 3 2.91 2.11 12.22
N SER A 4 2.35 3.24 11.81
CA SER A 4 2.42 3.74 10.42
C SER A 4 3.86 4.03 9.96
N HIS A 5 4.81 4.23 10.90
CA HIS A 5 6.22 4.39 10.57
C HIS A 5 6.92 3.10 10.14
N ARG A 6 6.25 1.94 10.30
CA ARG A 6 6.76 0.63 9.83
C ARG A 6 6.66 0.51 8.32
N PHE A 7 7.25 1.46 7.66
CA PHE A 7 7.24 1.63 6.23
C PHE A 7 8.64 2.02 5.79
N LEU A 8 9.29 1.21 5.00
CA LEU A 8 10.70 1.40 4.63
C LEU A 8 11.56 1.64 5.88
N TYR A 9 12.25 2.75 5.86
CA TYR A 9 13.05 3.30 6.96
C TYR A 9 12.33 4.45 7.69
N GLY A 10 11.00 4.48 7.65
CA GLY A 10 10.17 5.55 8.20
C GLY A 10 10.38 5.82 9.68
N HIS A 11 10.76 4.79 10.47
CA HIS A 11 11.10 4.93 11.88
C HIS A 11 12.17 5.99 12.15
N ARG A 12 13.04 6.29 11.18
CA ARG A 12 14.10 7.31 11.33
C ARG A 12 13.55 8.72 11.34
N PHE A 13 12.42 8.93 10.69
CA PHE A 13 11.85 10.25 10.46
C PHE A 13 10.48 10.44 11.14
N TRP A 14 9.93 9.37 11.74
CA TRP A 14 8.57 9.38 12.25
C TRP A 14 8.28 10.49 13.27
N PRO A 15 9.12 10.75 14.29
CA PRO A 15 8.85 11.84 15.23
C PRO A 15 8.77 13.21 14.54
N GLN A 16 9.68 13.48 13.60
CA GLN A 16 9.70 14.75 12.85
C GLN A 16 8.50 14.85 11.90
N VAL A 17 8.17 13.77 11.20
CA VAL A 17 7.00 13.72 10.32
C VAL A 17 5.73 13.95 11.13
N LYS A 18 5.56 13.27 12.26
CA LYS A 18 4.40 13.44 13.13
C LYS A 18 4.26 14.88 13.62
N ALA A 19 5.33 15.49 14.03
CA ALA A 19 5.33 16.89 14.47
C ALA A 19 4.98 17.86 13.32
N ALA A 20 5.58 17.66 12.15
CA ALA A 20 5.33 18.49 10.97
C ALA A 20 3.87 18.36 10.46
N VAL A 21 3.32 17.14 10.45
CA VAL A 21 1.92 16.88 10.07
C VAL A 21 0.96 17.49 11.09
N ALA A 22 1.22 17.35 12.38
CA ALA A 22 0.38 17.94 13.44
C ALA A 22 0.35 19.47 13.35
N ALA A 23 1.49 20.11 13.09
CA ALA A 23 1.58 21.56 12.92
C ALA A 23 0.78 22.05 11.69
N ARG A 24 0.76 21.29 10.59
CA ARG A 24 -0.06 21.61 9.41
C ARG A 24 -1.56 21.56 9.70
N ALA A 25 -1.99 20.64 10.53
CA ALA A 25 -3.40 20.55 10.94
C ALA A 25 -3.90 21.79 11.72
N GLU A 26 -3.00 22.58 12.28
CA GLU A 26 -3.33 23.83 13.00
C GLU A 26 -3.45 25.04 12.06
N GLY A 27 -2.88 24.99 10.86
CA GLY A 27 -2.79 26.09 9.93
C GLY A 27 -4.05 26.42 9.12
N GLY A 28 -5.12 25.66 9.22
CA GLY A 28 -6.51 25.99 8.82
C GLY A 28 -6.84 25.97 7.33
N GLU A 29 -5.94 26.15 6.38
CA GLU A 29 -6.22 26.00 4.94
C GLU A 29 -5.42 24.83 4.37
N ALA A 30 -6.14 23.77 4.00
CA ALA A 30 -5.53 22.63 3.32
C ALA A 30 -5.30 22.99 1.83
N GLY A 31 -4.05 23.09 1.43
CA GLY A 31 -3.65 23.12 0.04
C GLY A 31 -3.88 21.79 -0.67
N ALA A 32 -3.47 21.66 -1.91
CA ALA A 32 -3.49 20.36 -2.59
C ALA A 32 -2.66 19.34 -1.78
N ILE A 33 -3.24 18.16 -1.52
CA ILE A 33 -2.61 17.10 -0.69
C ILE A 33 -1.17 16.80 -1.14
N ALA A 34 -0.92 16.80 -2.45
CA ALA A 34 0.41 16.56 -3.00
C ALA A 34 1.43 17.63 -2.60
N ASP A 35 1.01 18.89 -2.52
CA ASP A 35 1.88 20.01 -2.13
C ASP A 35 2.13 20.01 -0.63
N GLU A 36 1.13 19.64 0.17
CA GLU A 36 1.29 19.41 1.60
C GLU A 36 2.29 18.30 1.89
N ILE A 37 2.19 17.17 1.20
CA ILE A 37 3.14 16.06 1.33
C ILE A 37 4.56 16.51 1.00
N ARG A 38 4.75 17.25 -0.11
CA ARG A 38 6.07 17.78 -0.49
C ARG A 38 6.61 18.79 0.52
N GLY A 39 5.74 19.67 1.01
CA GLY A 39 6.11 20.65 2.03
C GLY A 39 6.61 19.98 3.32
N ILE A 40 5.88 18.98 3.80
CA ILE A 40 6.28 18.17 4.97
C ILE A 40 7.59 17.42 4.70
N ALA A 41 7.71 16.78 3.54
CA ALA A 41 8.90 16.02 3.16
C ALA A 41 10.15 16.92 3.14
N LYS A 42 10.05 18.10 2.54
CA LYS A 42 11.13 19.10 2.46
C LYS A 42 11.54 19.60 3.83
N GLN A 43 10.57 19.91 4.69
CA GLN A 43 10.84 20.33 6.07
C GLN A 43 11.58 19.24 6.84
N VAL A 44 11.04 18.02 6.85
CA VAL A 44 11.64 16.87 7.56
C VAL A 44 13.02 16.53 7.00
N ALA A 45 13.22 16.64 5.68
CA ALA A 45 14.53 16.41 5.07
C ALA A 45 15.57 17.44 5.54
N ALA A 46 15.19 18.71 5.65
CA ALA A 46 16.06 19.76 6.16
C ALA A 46 16.43 19.52 7.63
N ASP A 47 15.44 19.19 8.48
CA ASP A 47 15.64 18.94 9.90
C ASP A 47 16.52 17.70 10.15
N ALA A 48 16.31 16.64 9.35
CA ALA A 48 17.07 15.39 9.43
C ALA A 48 18.39 15.41 8.63
N LYS A 49 18.72 16.51 7.94
CA LYS A 49 19.90 16.66 7.06
C LYS A 49 20.02 15.53 6.05
N THR A 50 18.93 15.22 5.38
CA THR A 50 18.82 14.11 4.42
C THR A 50 18.20 14.58 3.10
N LYS A 51 18.08 13.68 2.13
CA LYS A 51 17.46 13.98 0.83
C LYS A 51 15.92 13.93 0.96
N GLU A 52 15.23 14.88 0.32
CA GLU A 52 13.77 14.94 0.28
C GLU A 52 13.14 13.62 -0.25
N SER A 53 13.78 12.98 -1.21
CA SER A 53 13.33 11.69 -1.74
C SER A 53 13.23 10.58 -0.69
N LEU A 54 13.99 10.67 0.41
CA LEU A 54 13.94 9.70 1.51
C LEU A 54 12.82 10.00 2.52
N THR A 55 12.31 11.20 2.55
CA THR A 55 11.26 11.62 3.50
C THR A 55 9.87 11.65 2.86
N LEU A 56 9.78 11.68 1.53
CA LEU A 56 8.52 11.84 0.80
C LEU A 56 7.50 10.75 1.13
N GLY A 57 7.93 9.49 1.13
CA GLY A 57 7.04 8.35 1.40
C GLY A 57 6.46 8.38 2.82
N ILE A 58 7.30 8.64 3.82
CA ILE A 58 6.83 8.67 5.21
C ILE A 58 6.02 9.95 5.50
N ALA A 59 6.28 11.06 4.81
CA ALA A 59 5.45 12.26 4.88
C ALA A 59 4.03 11.99 4.34
N ALA A 60 3.93 11.28 3.20
CA ALA A 60 2.64 10.86 2.65
C ALA A 60 1.89 9.93 3.62
N VAL A 61 2.56 8.93 4.18
CA VAL A 61 1.98 8.03 5.19
C VAL A 61 1.49 8.81 6.40
N GLY A 62 2.28 9.74 6.93
CA GLY A 62 1.90 10.56 8.08
C GLY A 62 0.66 11.40 7.83
N LEU A 63 0.62 12.13 6.71
CA LEU A 63 -0.51 12.98 6.35
C LEU A 63 -1.78 12.15 6.11
N MET A 64 -1.69 11.06 5.34
CA MET A 64 -2.83 10.19 5.07
C MET A 64 -3.35 9.50 6.33
N THR A 65 -2.47 9.11 7.25
CA THR A 65 -2.88 8.58 8.56
C THR A 65 -3.65 9.63 9.35
N MET A 66 -3.17 10.88 9.39
CA MET A 66 -3.88 11.96 10.07
C MET A 66 -5.27 12.22 9.46
N VAL A 67 -5.37 12.26 8.13
CA VAL A 67 -6.66 12.41 7.43
C VAL A 67 -7.62 11.29 7.79
N GLN A 68 -7.12 10.07 7.94
CA GLN A 68 -7.93 8.90 8.24
C GLN A 68 -8.43 8.85 9.68
N VAL A 69 -7.57 9.17 10.65
CA VAL A 69 -7.90 9.04 12.08
C VAL A 69 -8.41 10.34 12.70
N GLY A 70 -8.26 11.45 12.01
CA GLY A 70 -8.54 12.78 12.51
C GLY A 70 -7.37 13.45 13.26
N PRO A 71 -7.32 14.79 13.27
CA PRO A 71 -6.21 15.54 13.83
C PRO A 71 -6.03 15.32 15.34
N ASP A 72 -7.12 15.21 16.10
CA ASP A 72 -7.04 15.05 17.55
C ASP A 72 -6.46 13.70 17.95
N ALA A 73 -6.94 12.61 17.33
CA ALA A 73 -6.41 11.28 17.57
C ALA A 73 -4.94 11.18 17.12
N PHE A 74 -4.61 11.81 15.99
CA PHE A 74 -3.24 11.82 15.48
C PHE A 74 -2.29 12.57 16.43
N LYS A 75 -2.70 13.71 16.96
CA LYS A 75 -1.92 14.50 17.94
C LYS A 75 -1.74 13.75 19.26
N ALA A 76 -2.80 13.09 19.73
CA ALA A 76 -2.79 12.36 21.00
C ALA A 76 -1.87 11.14 20.99
N ALA A 77 -1.55 10.57 19.82
CA ALA A 77 -0.61 9.47 19.73
C ALA A 77 0.81 9.92 20.19
N PRO A 78 1.55 9.06 20.92
CA PRO A 78 2.81 9.47 21.54
C PRO A 78 3.95 9.80 20.56
N GLY A 79 3.89 9.36 19.30
CA GLY A 79 4.94 9.60 18.29
C GLY A 79 6.16 8.71 18.47
N ILE A 80 5.98 7.54 19.09
CA ILE A 80 7.07 6.62 19.38
C ILE A 80 7.41 5.82 18.13
N ALA A 81 8.68 5.89 17.72
CA ALA A 81 9.20 5.04 16.66
C ALA A 81 9.71 3.71 17.23
N ALA A 82 9.46 2.62 16.51
CA ALA A 82 10.04 1.32 16.85
C ALA A 82 11.57 1.38 16.77
N LYS A 83 12.24 0.70 17.69
CA LYS A 83 13.69 0.56 17.63
C LYS A 83 14.05 -0.33 16.43
N PRO A 84 14.87 0.15 15.49
CA PRO A 84 15.22 -0.64 14.32
C PRO A 84 16.14 -1.79 14.67
N SER A 85 15.96 -2.91 13.96
CA SER A 85 16.83 -4.09 14.06
C SER A 85 17.16 -4.62 12.65
N GLY A 86 18.16 -5.47 12.54
CA GLY A 86 18.52 -6.11 11.27
C GLY A 86 18.77 -5.12 10.13
N LEU A 87 18.09 -5.32 9.01
CA LEU A 87 18.21 -4.45 7.83
C LEU A 87 17.80 -3.01 8.13
N MET A 88 16.75 -2.80 8.93
CA MET A 88 16.23 -1.48 9.27
C MET A 88 17.20 -0.64 10.12
N ALA A 89 18.18 -1.25 10.76
CA ALA A 89 19.24 -0.53 11.48
C ALA A 89 20.30 0.09 10.53
N LYS A 90 20.35 -0.35 9.27
CA LYS A 90 21.27 0.16 8.24
C LYS A 90 20.85 1.57 7.78
N SER A 91 21.71 2.25 7.02
CA SER A 91 21.36 3.53 6.39
C SER A 91 20.26 3.35 5.33
N PRO A 92 19.45 4.38 5.03
CA PRO A 92 18.43 4.31 4.00
C PRO A 92 18.98 3.84 2.64
N GLU A 93 20.16 4.33 2.26
CA GLU A 93 20.82 3.94 1.01
C GLU A 93 21.21 2.46 1.00
N SER A 94 21.70 1.95 2.13
CA SER A 94 22.03 0.53 2.29
C SER A 94 20.78 -0.35 2.22
N ILE A 95 19.65 0.11 2.78
CA ILE A 95 18.37 -0.58 2.71
C ILE A 95 17.90 -0.68 1.25
N VAL A 96 17.94 0.43 0.52
CA VAL A 96 17.57 0.46 -0.91
C VAL A 96 18.46 -0.47 -1.74
N ALA A 97 19.77 -0.42 -1.51
CA ALA A 97 20.72 -1.28 -2.21
C ALA A 97 20.52 -2.77 -1.90
N GLU A 98 20.20 -3.11 -0.64
CA GLU A 98 19.93 -4.50 -0.25
C GLU A 98 18.64 -5.04 -0.90
N ARG A 99 17.61 -4.20 -0.98
CA ARG A 99 16.35 -4.56 -1.65
C ARG A 99 16.48 -4.76 -3.15
N ALA A 100 17.46 -4.10 -3.77
CA ALA A 100 17.72 -4.27 -5.20
C ALA A 100 18.33 -5.64 -5.56
N LYS A 101 18.87 -6.37 -4.57
CA LYS A 101 19.45 -7.70 -4.79
C LYS A 101 18.38 -8.76 -4.90
N ASP A 102 18.59 -9.69 -5.83
CA ASP A 102 17.75 -10.90 -5.91
C ASP A 102 18.22 -11.96 -4.91
N ASP A 103 17.28 -12.80 -4.45
CA ASP A 103 17.61 -13.96 -3.66
C ASP A 103 18.47 -14.93 -4.46
N SER A 104 19.44 -15.53 -3.79
CA SER A 104 20.19 -16.63 -4.36
C SER A 104 19.25 -17.82 -4.60
N GLN A 105 19.25 -18.34 -5.82
CA GLN A 105 18.55 -19.58 -6.16
C GLN A 105 19.31 -20.84 -5.68
N GLY A 106 20.37 -20.64 -4.85
CA GLY A 106 21.29 -21.67 -4.41
C GLY A 106 22.42 -21.95 -5.44
N ILE A 107 23.34 -22.82 -5.06
CA ILE A 107 24.54 -23.14 -5.87
C ILE A 107 24.17 -23.65 -7.27
N PHE A 108 23.02 -24.32 -7.42
CA PHE A 108 22.52 -24.85 -8.68
C PHE A 108 21.38 -24.01 -9.28
N GLY A 109 21.21 -22.77 -8.83
CA GLY A 109 20.13 -21.88 -9.30
C GLY A 109 20.15 -21.65 -10.82
N PHE A 110 21.31 -21.70 -11.44
CA PHE A 110 21.47 -21.58 -12.90
C PHE A 110 20.84 -22.73 -13.70
N LEU A 111 20.57 -23.89 -13.04
CA LEU A 111 19.89 -25.03 -13.65
C LEU A 111 18.36 -24.94 -13.54
N LYS A 112 17.83 -24.07 -12.68
CA LYS A 112 16.39 -23.85 -12.53
C LYS A 112 15.90 -22.93 -13.66
N THR A 113 15.16 -23.47 -14.59
CA THR A 113 14.61 -22.71 -15.73
C THR A 113 13.15 -22.33 -15.54
N VAL A 114 12.36 -23.14 -14.83
CA VAL A 114 10.89 -22.99 -14.73
C VAL A 114 10.44 -22.60 -13.32
N ASP A 115 11.04 -23.17 -12.27
CA ASP A 115 10.58 -23.00 -10.90
C ASP A 115 11.53 -22.08 -10.09
N LYS A 116 11.89 -20.95 -10.66
CA LYS A 116 12.64 -19.94 -9.92
C LYS A 116 11.73 -19.32 -8.87
N GLU A 117 12.15 -19.35 -7.63
CA GLU A 117 11.46 -18.70 -6.52
C GLU A 117 12.13 -17.37 -6.18
N PHE A 118 11.31 -16.39 -5.93
CA PHE A 118 11.73 -15.07 -5.45
C PHE A 118 11.01 -14.74 -4.16
N SER A 119 11.52 -13.74 -3.42
CA SER A 119 10.91 -13.25 -2.20
C SER A 119 10.15 -11.95 -2.46
N VAL A 120 8.92 -11.92 -1.96
CA VAL A 120 8.18 -10.68 -1.77
C VAL A 120 8.28 -10.29 -0.30
N VAL A 121 8.93 -9.18 -0.02
CA VAL A 121 9.05 -8.61 1.33
C VAL A 121 7.89 -7.64 1.54
N ARG A 122 7.07 -7.90 2.55
CA ARG A 122 5.92 -7.07 2.91
C ARG A 122 6.18 -6.20 4.13
N ASP A 123 6.81 -6.76 5.15
CA ASP A 123 7.15 -6.07 6.39
C ASP A 123 8.51 -6.54 6.91
N GLU A 124 9.48 -5.65 6.82
CA GLU A 124 10.85 -5.95 7.26
C GLU A 124 11.03 -5.86 8.77
N TYR A 125 10.11 -5.22 9.50
CA TYR A 125 10.16 -5.12 10.97
C TYR A 125 9.75 -6.42 11.65
N SER A 126 8.74 -7.07 11.12
CA SER A 126 8.27 -8.37 11.63
C SER A 126 8.84 -9.56 10.85
N GLY A 127 9.67 -9.31 9.83
CA GLY A 127 10.19 -10.35 8.95
C GLY A 127 9.15 -10.88 7.95
N GLY A 128 8.10 -10.12 7.72
CA GLY A 128 7.00 -10.47 6.82
C GLY A 128 7.46 -10.60 5.38
N ARG A 129 7.65 -11.83 4.92
CA ARG A 129 8.00 -12.18 3.54
C ARG A 129 7.31 -13.47 3.13
N PHE A 130 7.04 -13.59 1.85
CA PHE A 130 6.50 -14.82 1.25
C PHE A 130 7.17 -15.11 -0.09
N LYS A 131 7.00 -16.32 -0.58
CA LYS A 131 7.59 -16.77 -1.83
C LYS A 131 6.63 -16.56 -3.00
N VAL A 132 7.20 -16.23 -4.15
CA VAL A 132 6.52 -16.14 -5.44
C VAL A 132 7.31 -16.92 -6.47
N ILE A 133 6.65 -17.70 -7.30
CA ILE A 133 7.27 -18.41 -8.42
C ILE A 133 7.44 -17.41 -9.60
N ASN A 134 8.44 -17.61 -10.43
CA ASN A 134 8.68 -16.78 -11.61
C ASN A 134 7.40 -16.61 -12.45
N GLU A 135 7.06 -15.36 -12.77
CA GLU A 135 5.85 -14.98 -13.53
C GLU A 135 4.52 -15.27 -12.82
N GLU A 136 4.54 -15.63 -11.54
CA GLU A 136 3.34 -15.74 -10.73
C GLU A 136 2.85 -14.36 -10.28
N GLU A 137 1.55 -14.21 -10.17
CA GLU A 137 0.92 -12.99 -9.62
C GLU A 137 1.14 -12.92 -8.11
N ILE A 138 1.49 -11.74 -7.61
CA ILE A 138 1.73 -11.51 -6.18
C ILE A 138 0.52 -11.94 -5.34
N ALA A 139 -0.71 -11.69 -5.82
CA ALA A 139 -1.92 -12.11 -5.12
C ALA A 139 -2.06 -13.64 -5.03
N SER A 140 -1.78 -14.34 -6.13
CA SER A 140 -1.84 -15.81 -6.14
C SER A 140 -0.81 -16.43 -5.20
N ALA A 141 0.39 -15.89 -5.18
CA ALA A 141 1.43 -16.30 -4.24
C ALA A 141 1.05 -16.00 -2.78
N SER A 142 0.45 -14.83 -2.54
CA SER A 142 -0.05 -14.41 -1.22
C SER A 142 -1.10 -15.37 -0.68
N GLN A 143 -2.10 -15.75 -1.49
CA GLN A 143 -3.17 -16.66 -1.06
C GLN A 143 -2.69 -18.08 -0.73
N LYS A 144 -1.54 -18.48 -1.24
CA LYS A 144 -0.93 -19.78 -0.95
C LYS A 144 -0.04 -19.77 0.30
N ASP A 145 0.33 -18.58 0.77
CA ASP A 145 1.26 -18.44 1.88
C ASP A 145 0.53 -18.43 3.23
N HIS A 146 0.64 -19.54 3.94
CA HIS A 146 0.15 -19.72 5.30
C HIS A 146 1.31 -19.95 6.28
N SER A 147 2.51 -19.48 5.96
CA SER A 147 3.72 -19.68 6.78
C SER A 147 3.69 -18.90 8.10
N GLN A 148 2.84 -17.89 8.19
CA GLN A 148 2.68 -17.03 9.37
C GLN A 148 1.19 -16.72 9.59
N ASP A 149 0.85 -16.29 10.79
CA ASP A 149 -0.47 -15.72 11.08
C ASP A 149 -0.52 -14.26 10.61
N TRP A 150 -0.80 -14.09 9.32
CA TRP A 150 -0.83 -12.79 8.68
C TRP A 150 -1.91 -11.87 9.25
N GLN A 151 -3.04 -12.44 9.64
CA GLN A 151 -4.17 -11.69 10.18
C GLN A 151 -3.87 -11.08 11.55
N SER A 152 -3.10 -11.77 12.40
CA SER A 152 -2.66 -11.21 13.68
C SER A 152 -1.65 -10.06 13.51
N MET A 153 -0.90 -10.06 12.42
CA MET A 153 0.05 -8.99 12.08
C MET A 153 -0.64 -7.76 11.49
N ASP A 154 -1.68 -7.99 10.70
CA ASP A 154 -2.49 -6.94 10.06
C ASP A 154 -3.89 -7.50 9.78
N GLU A 155 -4.90 -6.97 10.49
CA GLU A 155 -6.30 -7.45 10.40
C GLU A 155 -6.88 -7.43 8.99
N ARG A 156 -6.25 -6.70 8.06
CA ARG A 156 -6.62 -6.64 6.64
C ARG A 156 -6.13 -7.84 5.83
N CYS A 157 -5.24 -8.64 6.40
CA CYS A 157 -4.60 -9.79 5.76
C CYS A 157 -5.29 -11.10 6.13
N TRP A 158 -6.57 -11.21 5.81
CA TRP A 158 -7.42 -12.38 6.14
C TRP A 158 -7.15 -13.62 5.30
N ASP A 159 -6.55 -13.46 4.12
CA ASP A 159 -6.29 -14.57 3.18
C ASP A 159 -4.84 -14.50 2.65
N GLY A 160 -3.88 -14.34 3.58
CA GLY A 160 -2.47 -14.23 3.27
C GLY A 160 -1.87 -12.83 3.49
N PRO A 161 -0.60 -12.61 3.14
CA PRO A 161 0.13 -11.37 3.41
C PRO A 161 -0.36 -10.12 2.69
N VAL A 162 -1.24 -10.23 1.71
CA VAL A 162 -1.85 -9.12 0.98
C VAL A 162 -3.37 -9.22 1.05
N PRO A 163 -4.11 -8.15 1.35
CA PRO A 163 -5.57 -8.16 1.31
C PRO A 163 -6.09 -8.49 -0.10
N ILE A 164 -6.93 -9.50 -0.24
CA ILE A 164 -7.47 -9.94 -1.54
C ILE A 164 -8.94 -10.29 -1.39
N GLU A 165 -9.78 -9.77 -2.28
CA GLU A 165 -11.19 -10.16 -2.42
C GLU A 165 -11.49 -10.67 -3.82
N CYS A 166 -10.82 -10.14 -4.84
CA CYS A 166 -10.98 -10.60 -6.21
C CYS A 166 -9.61 -10.75 -6.88
N THR A 167 -9.56 -11.49 -7.99
CA THR A 167 -8.34 -11.66 -8.80
C THR A 167 -8.46 -10.99 -10.17
N SER A 168 -9.48 -10.16 -10.36
CA SER A 168 -9.88 -9.63 -11.67
C SER A 168 -9.69 -8.12 -11.85
N ALA A 169 -8.92 -7.47 -10.99
CA ALA A 169 -8.69 -6.02 -10.99
C ALA A 169 -9.97 -5.17 -10.85
N SER A 170 -10.99 -5.69 -10.19
CA SER A 170 -12.31 -5.04 -10.10
C SER A 170 -12.56 -4.34 -8.76
N CYS A 171 -12.12 -4.94 -7.63
CA CYS A 171 -12.46 -4.46 -6.30
C CYS A 171 -11.48 -3.42 -5.73
N GLY A 172 -10.23 -3.42 -6.18
CA GLY A 172 -9.20 -2.51 -5.65
C GLY A 172 -8.66 -2.89 -4.26
N THR A 173 -9.05 -4.03 -3.70
CA THR A 173 -8.62 -4.44 -2.35
C THR A 173 -7.13 -4.79 -2.29
N CYS A 174 -6.55 -5.27 -3.38
CA CYS A 174 -5.16 -5.75 -3.42
C CYS A 174 -4.15 -4.69 -3.92
N TRP A 175 -4.44 -3.40 -3.78
CA TRP A 175 -3.44 -2.37 -4.08
C TRP A 175 -2.24 -2.50 -3.15
N VAL A 176 -1.05 -2.48 -3.73
CA VAL A 176 0.23 -2.46 -3.02
C VAL A 176 1.11 -1.34 -3.56
N GLY A 177 1.84 -0.69 -2.67
CA GLY A 177 2.92 0.20 -3.03
C GLY A 177 4.19 -0.60 -3.29
N VAL A 178 4.87 -0.34 -4.40
CA VAL A 178 6.14 -0.99 -4.75
C VAL A 178 7.29 -0.13 -4.24
N LEU A 179 8.03 -0.65 -3.29
CA LEU A 179 9.14 0.03 -2.63
C LEU A 179 10.51 -0.33 -3.21
N GLY A 180 10.59 -1.45 -3.90
CA GLY A 180 11.79 -1.92 -4.56
C GLY A 180 11.47 -3.05 -5.52
N GLY A 181 12.25 -3.20 -6.60
CA GLY A 181 12.06 -4.23 -7.60
C GLY A 181 10.94 -3.94 -8.61
N ALA A 182 10.55 -2.68 -8.82
CA ALA A 182 9.53 -2.32 -9.81
C ALA A 182 9.91 -2.80 -11.23
N GLU A 183 11.19 -2.84 -11.54
CA GLU A 183 11.74 -3.35 -12.80
C GLU A 183 11.61 -4.87 -12.97
N LYS A 184 11.29 -5.57 -11.89
CA LYS A 184 11.10 -7.03 -11.82
C LYS A 184 9.63 -7.43 -11.80
N LEU A 185 8.74 -6.46 -11.96
CA LEU A 185 7.32 -6.70 -12.16
C LEU A 185 6.95 -6.60 -13.63
N SER A 186 5.97 -7.38 -14.02
CA SER A 186 5.36 -7.25 -15.35
C SER A 186 4.87 -5.81 -15.59
N GLU A 187 4.82 -5.38 -16.83
CA GLU A 187 4.15 -4.13 -17.17
C GLU A 187 2.68 -4.15 -16.74
N PRO A 188 2.12 -3.01 -16.35
CA PRO A 188 0.70 -2.93 -16.00
C PRO A 188 -0.18 -3.34 -17.18
N SER A 189 -1.11 -4.26 -16.94
CA SER A 189 -2.09 -4.67 -17.94
C SER A 189 -3.06 -3.52 -18.28
N ALA A 190 -3.70 -3.58 -19.44
CA ALA A 190 -4.73 -2.59 -19.80
C ALA A 190 -5.87 -2.50 -18.77
N ARG A 191 -6.20 -3.64 -18.14
CA ARG A 191 -7.20 -3.71 -17.06
C ARG A 191 -6.70 -3.01 -15.80
N GLU A 192 -5.45 -3.22 -15.41
CA GLU A 192 -4.82 -2.56 -14.27
C GLU A 192 -4.73 -1.04 -14.51
N ARG A 193 -4.32 -0.59 -15.69
CA ARG A 193 -4.30 0.84 -16.07
C ARG A 193 -5.69 1.47 -15.99
N LYS A 194 -6.72 0.75 -16.44
CA LYS A 194 -8.12 1.20 -16.30
C LYS A 194 -8.50 1.35 -14.82
N ALA A 195 -8.15 0.37 -13.99
CA ALA A 195 -8.41 0.45 -12.56
C ALA A 195 -7.68 1.63 -11.91
N MET A 196 -6.40 1.88 -12.23
CA MET A 196 -5.65 3.05 -11.75
C MET A 196 -6.39 4.36 -12.06
N ARG A 197 -6.91 4.52 -13.27
CA ARG A 197 -7.68 5.72 -13.64
C ARG A 197 -8.98 5.85 -12.85
N VAL A 198 -9.71 4.74 -12.69
CA VAL A 198 -10.98 4.72 -11.93
C VAL A 198 -10.76 5.06 -10.47
N PHE A 199 -9.68 4.53 -9.86
CA PHE A 199 -9.33 4.79 -8.47
C PHE A 199 -8.56 6.11 -8.26
N GLY A 200 -8.27 6.86 -9.32
CA GLY A 200 -7.63 8.17 -9.25
C GLY A 200 -6.12 8.14 -8.96
N TYR A 201 -5.43 7.05 -9.27
CA TYR A 201 -3.98 6.99 -9.14
C TYR A 201 -3.26 7.72 -10.27
N ASN A 202 -2.21 8.47 -9.92
CA ASN A 202 -1.59 9.48 -10.81
C ASN A 202 -0.68 8.96 -11.91
N GLN A 203 -0.43 7.67 -12.02
CA GLN A 203 0.52 7.11 -12.98
C GLN A 203 -0.03 5.94 -13.80
N PRO A 204 -1.25 6.04 -14.35
CA PRO A 204 -1.85 4.93 -15.09
C PRO A 204 -1.09 4.59 -16.38
N GLU A 205 -0.38 5.57 -16.95
CA GLU A 205 0.38 5.41 -18.20
C GLU A 205 1.87 5.14 -17.97
N GLY A 206 2.32 5.17 -16.72
CA GLY A 206 3.71 4.85 -16.38
C GLY A 206 4.03 3.38 -16.64
N ASP A 207 5.23 3.10 -17.12
CA ASP A 207 5.70 1.72 -17.34
C ASP A 207 5.94 1.00 -16.02
N ARG A 208 6.34 1.75 -14.99
CA ARG A 208 6.66 1.24 -13.65
C ARG A 208 6.01 2.08 -12.57
N PRO A 209 4.67 2.07 -12.46
CA PRO A 209 3.97 2.84 -11.45
C PRO A 209 4.28 2.32 -10.04
N PHE A 210 4.31 3.24 -9.06
CA PHE A 210 4.57 2.89 -7.66
C PHE A 210 3.43 2.11 -7.00
N ILE A 211 2.21 2.24 -7.51
CA ILE A 211 1.05 1.50 -7.02
C ILE A 211 0.69 0.45 -8.05
N ARG A 212 0.54 -0.78 -7.60
CA ARG A 212 0.20 -1.94 -8.44
C ARG A 212 -0.95 -2.73 -7.82
N LEU A 213 -1.74 -3.36 -8.65
CA LEU A 213 -2.67 -4.40 -8.21
C LEU A 213 -1.93 -5.73 -8.08
N ALA A 214 -1.85 -6.29 -6.88
CA ALA A 214 -1.16 -7.56 -6.65
C ALA A 214 -1.74 -8.71 -7.48
N CYS A 215 -3.03 -8.66 -7.83
CA CYS A 215 -3.69 -9.63 -8.70
C CYS A 215 -3.39 -9.45 -10.20
N GLN A 216 -2.57 -8.49 -10.59
CA GLN A 216 -2.17 -8.24 -11.96
C GLN A 216 -0.64 -8.19 -12.11
N ALA A 217 0.06 -7.93 -11.02
CA ALA A 217 1.50 -7.79 -11.01
C ALA A 217 2.17 -9.16 -10.87
N LYS A 218 2.87 -9.58 -11.93
CA LYS A 218 3.67 -10.80 -11.96
C LYS A 218 5.11 -10.50 -11.64
N ALA A 219 5.71 -11.30 -10.77
CA ALA A 219 7.10 -11.08 -10.33
C ALA A 219 8.09 -11.98 -11.08
N THR A 220 9.22 -11.40 -11.50
CA THR A 220 10.36 -12.07 -12.14
C THR A 220 11.64 -11.91 -11.33
N GLY A 221 11.54 -11.41 -10.11
CA GLY A 221 12.65 -11.19 -9.19
C GLY A 221 12.13 -10.79 -7.80
N ASN A 222 13.03 -10.51 -6.87
CA ASN A 222 12.66 -10.06 -5.53
C ASN A 222 12.02 -8.69 -5.57
N VAL A 223 10.92 -8.55 -4.85
CA VAL A 223 10.13 -7.32 -4.77
C VAL A 223 9.89 -6.96 -3.31
N THR A 224 9.92 -5.67 -3.01
CA THR A 224 9.49 -5.14 -1.71
C THR A 224 8.22 -4.34 -1.91
N ILE A 225 7.18 -4.70 -1.18
CA ILE A 225 5.88 -4.07 -1.24
C ILE A 225 5.45 -3.53 0.12
N VAL A 226 4.46 -2.65 0.10
CA VAL A 226 3.72 -2.22 1.28
C VAL A 226 2.23 -2.26 0.97
N VAL A 227 1.44 -2.72 1.93
CA VAL A 227 0.00 -2.53 1.90
C VAL A 227 -0.27 -1.11 2.43
N PRO A 228 -0.75 -0.16 1.59
CA PRO A 228 -0.96 1.20 2.03
C PRO A 228 -1.89 1.25 3.24
N PRO A 229 -1.63 2.10 4.25
CA PRO A 229 -2.42 2.12 5.48
C PRO A 229 -3.90 2.47 5.27
N TRP A 230 -4.22 3.15 4.18
CA TRP A 230 -5.59 3.52 3.80
C TRP A 230 -6.30 2.46 2.95
N ASN A 231 -5.59 1.43 2.49
CA ASN A 231 -6.15 0.43 1.60
C ASN A 231 -6.78 -0.73 2.37
N ALA A 232 -7.83 -1.33 1.81
CA ALA A 232 -8.57 -2.45 2.38
C ALA A 232 -9.08 -2.21 3.81
N VAL A 233 -9.43 -0.96 4.08
CA VAL A 233 -9.94 -0.53 5.38
C VAL A 233 -11.44 -0.34 5.27
N PHE A 234 -12.20 -1.17 5.99
CA PHE A 234 -13.65 -1.19 5.94
C PHE A 234 -14.27 -0.88 7.29
N GLY A 235 -15.36 -0.12 7.28
CA GLY A 235 -16.23 0.12 8.44
C GLY A 235 -15.89 1.33 9.28
N LYS A 236 -16.76 1.61 10.24
CA LYS A 236 -16.78 2.82 11.09
C LYS A 236 -15.55 2.97 11.98
N LYS A 237 -14.95 1.87 12.44
CA LYS A 237 -13.79 1.89 13.35
C LYS A 237 -12.59 2.63 12.79
N VAL A 238 -12.48 2.72 11.48
CA VAL A 238 -11.29 3.22 10.81
C VAL A 238 -11.52 4.58 10.17
N ARG A 239 -12.79 4.99 9.99
CA ARG A 239 -13.17 6.29 9.46
C ARG A 239 -13.91 7.09 10.52
N GLN A 240 -13.32 7.25 11.70
CA GLN A 240 -13.95 7.90 12.85
C GLN A 240 -14.29 9.38 12.63
N ASN A 241 -13.60 10.02 11.69
CA ASN A 241 -13.79 11.43 11.32
C ASN A 241 -14.66 11.63 10.07
N VAL A 242 -15.27 10.57 9.55
CA VAL A 242 -16.21 10.66 8.43
C VAL A 242 -17.62 10.58 8.99
N GLU A 243 -18.42 11.62 8.79
CA GLU A 243 -19.84 11.61 9.12
C GLU A 243 -20.54 10.49 8.36
N GLU A 244 -21.44 9.79 9.05
CA GLU A 244 -22.26 8.76 8.43
C GLU A 244 -23.28 9.45 7.53
N ALA A 245 -23.09 9.34 6.20
CA ALA A 245 -24.10 9.80 5.27
C ALA A 245 -25.34 8.91 5.41
N GLU A 246 -26.52 9.52 5.63
CA GLU A 246 -27.78 8.79 5.50
C GLU A 246 -27.85 8.24 4.07
N LEU A 247 -27.92 6.92 3.97
CA LEU A 247 -28.13 6.28 2.68
C LEU A 247 -29.54 6.66 2.20
N GLU A 248 -29.61 7.25 1.03
CA GLU A 248 -30.90 7.46 0.38
C GLU A 248 -31.64 6.12 0.27
N PRO A 249 -32.95 6.09 0.58
CA PRO A 249 -33.72 4.86 0.48
C PRO A 249 -33.64 4.33 -0.96
N VAL A 250 -33.40 3.05 -1.08
CA VAL A 250 -33.30 2.37 -2.39
C VAL A 250 -34.59 2.62 -3.18
N THR A 251 -34.53 3.45 -4.18
CA THR A 251 -35.69 3.82 -5.01
C THR A 251 -36.13 2.71 -5.94
N THR A 252 -35.25 1.73 -6.21
CA THR A 252 -35.56 0.61 -7.10
C THR A 252 -34.85 -0.65 -6.62
N SER A 253 -35.60 -1.76 -6.45
CA SER A 253 -34.99 -3.06 -6.22
C SER A 253 -34.57 -3.72 -7.54
N ALA A 254 -33.58 -4.62 -7.50
CA ALA A 254 -33.17 -5.40 -8.67
C ALA A 254 -34.35 -6.20 -9.30
N LYS A 255 -35.33 -6.61 -8.49
CA LYS A 255 -36.57 -7.24 -8.94
C LYS A 255 -37.41 -6.26 -9.76
N LYS A 256 -37.67 -5.08 -9.22
CA LYS A 256 -38.48 -4.04 -9.89
C LYS A 256 -37.81 -3.57 -11.18
N LEU A 257 -36.47 -3.44 -11.20
CA LEU A 257 -35.73 -3.09 -12.41
C LEU A 257 -35.89 -4.15 -13.50
N ARG A 258 -35.81 -5.44 -13.16
CA ARG A 258 -36.04 -6.55 -14.10
C ARG A 258 -37.45 -6.54 -14.64
N GLU A 259 -38.46 -6.32 -13.81
CA GLU A 259 -39.85 -6.23 -14.20
C GLU A 259 -40.08 -5.04 -15.15
N THR A 260 -39.49 -3.89 -14.88
CA THR A 260 -39.56 -2.71 -15.74
C THR A 260 -38.90 -2.96 -17.10
N ILE A 261 -37.72 -3.62 -17.11
CA ILE A 261 -37.03 -3.99 -18.37
C ILE A 261 -37.86 -5.00 -19.15
N ALA A 262 -38.40 -6.03 -18.47
CA ALA A 262 -39.21 -7.04 -19.12
C ALA A 262 -40.48 -6.44 -19.78
N SER A 263 -41.22 -5.56 -19.08
CA SER A 263 -42.38 -4.87 -19.63
C SER A 263 -42.01 -3.92 -20.78
N ALA A 264 -40.88 -3.22 -20.70
CA ALA A 264 -40.42 -2.36 -21.79
C ALA A 264 -40.02 -3.15 -23.06
N VAL A 265 -39.53 -4.38 -22.91
CA VAL A 265 -39.16 -5.26 -24.02
C VAL A 265 -40.38 -6.00 -24.62
N SER A 266 -41.36 -6.33 -23.79
CA SER A 266 -42.60 -6.98 -24.22
C SER A 266 -43.63 -6.05 -24.85
N GLY A 267 -43.44 -4.75 -24.79
CA GLY A 267 -44.30 -3.74 -25.42
C GLY A 267 -45.69 -3.61 -24.75
N GLU A 268 -45.87 -4.06 -23.49
CA GLU A 268 -47.04 -3.82 -22.65
C GLU A 268 -46.91 -2.60 -21.75
#